data_e668f8c2eaab4fec3f6c95e4fa885498
#
_entry.id   e668f8c2eaab4fec3f6c95e4fa885498
#
_cell.length_a   1.000
_cell.length_b   1.000
_cell.length_c   1.000
_cell.angle_alpha   90.00
_cell.angle_beta   90.00
_cell.angle_gamma   90.00
#
_symmetry.space_group_name_H-M   'P 1'
#
loop_
_entity.id
_entity.type
_entity.pdbx_description
1 polymer ?
#
loop_
_entity_poly.entity_id
_entity_poly.type
_entity_poly.pdbx_seq_one_letter_code
_entity_poly.pdbx_strand_id
1 'polypeptide(L)'
;AADMTLLRQVGAEPIIVHGGGPQIGDMLSRLQIKSNFVNGLRVTDAATISVVEMVLAGGINKALVAAINSAGGRAVGLSGKDGQLITASKLAELSKSSDSEIERVDLGFVGRPEKVDPTVLHALLGVGMIPVVAPVGLGLDGQTYNINADTAAGAVASAMTATRLLMLTDVAGVKDKNGELITHLTVNTCLLYTSDAADDTCC
;
A
#
# COMPACT_ATOMS: atom_id res chain seq x y z
N ALA A 1 -12.98 7.39 -9.66
CA ALA A 1 -12.62 8.78 -9.99
C ALA A 1 -13.76 9.74 -9.65
N ALA A 2 -14.95 9.57 -10.22
CA ALA A 2 -16.12 10.43 -9.95
C ALA A 2 -16.45 10.54 -8.45
N ASP A 3 -16.45 9.40 -7.74
CA ASP A 3 -16.74 9.38 -6.30
C ASP A 3 -15.74 10.19 -5.47
N MET A 4 -14.46 10.20 -5.85
CA MET A 4 -13.42 10.99 -5.18
C MET A 4 -13.65 12.48 -5.38
N THR A 5 -14.06 12.87 -6.60
CA THR A 5 -14.45 14.25 -6.90
C THR A 5 -15.69 14.67 -6.12
N LEU A 6 -16.69 13.78 -6.04
CA LEU A 6 -17.91 14.03 -5.26
C LEU A 6 -17.60 14.18 -3.77
N LEU A 7 -16.78 13.29 -3.19
CA LEU A 7 -16.36 13.40 -1.79
C LEU A 7 -15.69 14.75 -1.51
N ARG A 8 -14.83 15.21 -2.41
CA ARG A 8 -14.20 16.53 -2.26
C ARG A 8 -15.21 17.67 -2.32
N GLN A 9 -16.22 17.59 -3.20
CA GLN A 9 -17.27 18.61 -3.35
C GLN A 9 -18.16 18.73 -2.11
N VAL A 10 -18.41 17.62 -1.40
CA VAL A 10 -19.20 17.63 -0.16
C VAL A 10 -18.35 17.94 1.09
N GLY A 11 -17.11 18.36 0.93
CA GLY A 11 -16.25 18.84 2.02
C GLY A 11 -15.36 17.76 2.67
N ALA A 12 -15.35 16.53 2.16
CA ALA A 12 -14.37 15.53 2.58
C ALA A 12 -12.99 15.84 2.00
N GLU A 13 -11.94 15.34 2.65
CA GLU A 13 -10.56 15.48 2.22
C GLU A 13 -9.96 14.10 1.87
N PRO A 14 -10.30 13.53 0.70
CA PRO A 14 -9.86 12.22 0.32
C PRO A 14 -8.36 12.19 -0.01
N ILE A 15 -7.67 11.18 0.51
CA ILE A 15 -6.33 10.79 0.13
C ILE A 15 -6.44 9.37 -0.43
N ILE A 16 -5.81 9.12 -1.57
CA ILE A 16 -5.84 7.81 -2.23
C ILE A 16 -4.47 7.17 -2.06
N VAL A 17 -4.43 5.96 -1.51
CA VAL A 17 -3.26 5.08 -1.58
C VAL A 17 -3.63 3.91 -2.48
N HIS A 18 -2.81 3.57 -3.46
CA HIS A 18 -3.14 2.54 -4.43
C HIS A 18 -2.10 1.43 -4.47
N GLY A 19 -2.53 0.23 -4.80
CA GLY A 19 -1.66 -0.90 -5.14
C GLY A 19 -1.43 -1.01 -6.65
N GLY A 20 -0.96 -2.18 -7.09
CA GLY A 20 -0.70 -2.46 -8.50
C GLY A 20 -0.02 -3.80 -8.75
N GLY A 21 -0.28 -4.79 -7.90
CA GLY A 21 0.32 -6.13 -8.01
C GLY A 21 0.20 -6.77 -9.38
N PRO A 22 -1.00 -6.81 -10.01
CA PRO A 22 -1.21 -7.35 -11.34
C PRO A 22 -0.39 -6.62 -12.41
N GLN A 23 -0.36 -5.29 -12.41
CA GLN A 23 0.36 -4.48 -13.39
C GLN A 23 1.88 -4.62 -13.25
N ILE A 24 2.38 -4.72 -12.01
CA ILE A 24 3.78 -5.05 -11.74
C ILE A 24 4.11 -6.43 -12.32
N GLY A 25 3.25 -7.43 -12.07
CA GLY A 25 3.43 -8.79 -12.58
C GLY A 25 3.47 -8.84 -14.11
N ASP A 26 2.56 -8.15 -14.78
CA ASP A 26 2.55 -8.03 -16.24
C ASP A 26 3.84 -7.39 -16.78
N MET A 27 4.28 -6.27 -16.18
CA MET A 27 5.51 -5.61 -16.62
C MET A 27 6.75 -6.47 -16.41
N LEU A 28 6.88 -7.14 -15.25
CA LEU A 28 7.99 -8.07 -15.00
C LEU A 28 8.00 -9.23 -16.01
N SER A 29 6.83 -9.78 -16.33
CA SER A 29 6.68 -10.83 -17.35
C SER A 29 7.14 -10.34 -18.73
N ARG A 30 6.73 -9.15 -19.15
CA ARG A 30 7.16 -8.54 -20.42
C ARG A 30 8.66 -8.28 -20.48
N LEU A 31 9.28 -7.96 -19.35
CA LEU A 31 10.73 -7.79 -19.21
C LEU A 31 11.48 -9.10 -18.98
N GLN A 32 10.78 -10.24 -18.94
CA GLN A 32 11.33 -11.58 -18.65
C GLN A 32 12.05 -11.67 -17.30
N ILE A 33 11.60 -10.86 -16.32
CA ILE A 33 12.07 -10.89 -14.93
C ILE A 33 11.16 -11.84 -14.14
N LYS A 34 11.76 -12.84 -13.49
CA LYS A 34 11.01 -13.78 -12.64
C LYS A 34 10.48 -13.07 -11.40
N SER A 35 9.23 -13.36 -11.05
CA SER A 35 8.58 -12.82 -9.86
C SER A 35 8.23 -13.96 -8.92
N ASN A 36 8.75 -13.89 -7.70
CA ASN A 36 8.48 -14.85 -6.62
C ASN A 36 7.71 -14.16 -5.50
N PHE A 37 6.91 -14.94 -4.76
CA PHE A 37 6.16 -14.47 -3.62
C PHE A 37 6.47 -15.34 -2.40
N VAL A 38 6.53 -14.72 -1.23
CA VAL A 38 6.64 -15.38 0.08
C VAL A 38 5.58 -14.73 0.96
N ASN A 39 4.68 -15.51 1.51
CA ASN A 39 3.57 -15.05 2.37
C ASN A 39 2.81 -13.85 1.76
N GLY A 40 2.43 -13.94 0.48
CA GLY A 40 1.71 -12.87 -0.21
C GLY A 40 2.56 -11.65 -0.59
N LEU A 41 3.78 -11.52 -0.09
CA LEU A 41 4.70 -10.43 -0.41
C LEU A 41 5.60 -10.80 -1.59
N ARG A 42 5.75 -9.86 -2.52
CA ARG A 42 6.63 -10.05 -3.69
C ARG A 42 8.09 -9.89 -3.28
N VAL A 43 8.89 -10.96 -3.44
CA VAL A 43 10.35 -10.85 -3.33
C VAL A 43 10.84 -9.83 -4.35
N THR A 44 11.52 -8.79 -3.88
CA THR A 44 11.83 -7.60 -4.67
C THR A 44 13.35 -7.38 -4.69
N ASP A 45 14.03 -7.90 -5.70
CA ASP A 45 15.45 -7.65 -5.93
C ASP A 45 15.70 -6.27 -6.57
N ALA A 46 16.96 -5.94 -6.85
CA ALA A 46 17.35 -4.65 -7.40
C ALA A 46 16.75 -4.35 -8.79
N ALA A 47 16.56 -5.37 -9.62
CA ALA A 47 15.90 -5.20 -10.91
C ALA A 47 14.40 -5.01 -10.74
N THR A 48 13.81 -5.78 -9.85
CA THR A 48 12.38 -5.74 -9.56
C THR A 48 11.95 -4.41 -8.92
N ILE A 49 12.75 -3.85 -7.98
CA ILE A 49 12.36 -2.57 -7.32
C ILE A 49 12.27 -1.41 -8.32
N SER A 50 13.15 -1.37 -9.31
CA SER A 50 13.10 -0.34 -10.36
C SER A 50 11.82 -0.46 -11.18
N VAL A 51 11.38 -1.68 -11.52
CA VAL A 51 10.14 -1.92 -12.24
C VAL A 51 8.93 -1.56 -11.38
N VAL A 52 8.94 -1.95 -10.09
CA VAL A 52 7.89 -1.61 -9.13
C VAL A 52 7.70 -0.10 -9.04
N GLU A 53 8.78 0.66 -8.88
CA GLU A 53 8.72 2.12 -8.81
C GLU A 53 8.16 2.72 -10.10
N MET A 54 8.65 2.30 -11.28
CA MET A 54 8.14 2.78 -12.58
C MET A 54 6.64 2.50 -12.75
N VAL A 55 6.20 1.29 -12.41
CA VAL A 55 4.79 0.89 -12.59
C VAL A 55 3.89 1.62 -11.60
N LEU A 56 4.25 1.64 -10.32
CA LEU A 56 3.44 2.28 -9.30
C LEU A 56 3.43 3.80 -9.45
N ALA A 57 4.59 4.45 -9.36
CA ALA A 57 4.67 5.91 -9.34
C ALA A 57 4.49 6.56 -10.73
N GLY A 58 4.89 5.88 -11.79
CA GLY A 58 4.77 6.38 -13.16
C GLY A 58 3.46 5.96 -13.82
N GLY A 59 3.21 4.67 -13.96
CA GLY A 59 2.07 4.16 -14.71
C GLY A 59 0.73 4.33 -14.01
N ILE A 60 0.53 3.60 -12.93
CA ILE A 60 -0.77 3.52 -12.23
C ILE A 60 -1.12 4.85 -11.58
N ASN A 61 -0.18 5.44 -10.85
CA ASN A 61 -0.39 6.71 -10.17
C ASN A 61 -0.89 7.79 -11.13
N LYS A 62 -0.20 7.98 -12.25
CA LYS A 62 -0.54 9.01 -13.24
C LYS A 62 -1.84 8.71 -13.97
N ALA A 63 -2.17 7.44 -14.20
CA ALA A 63 -3.46 7.06 -14.78
C ALA A 63 -4.63 7.42 -13.82
N LEU A 64 -4.47 7.15 -12.51
CA LEU A 64 -5.46 7.54 -11.50
C LEU A 64 -5.62 9.06 -11.42
N VAL A 65 -4.52 9.80 -11.38
CA VAL A 65 -4.53 11.27 -11.40
C VAL A 65 -5.28 11.80 -12.63
N ALA A 66 -4.96 11.28 -13.80
CA ALA A 66 -5.62 11.68 -15.05
C ALA A 66 -7.13 11.39 -15.02
N ALA A 67 -7.53 10.21 -14.51
CA ALA A 67 -8.93 9.82 -14.39
C ALA A 67 -9.71 10.72 -13.42
N ILE A 68 -9.11 11.12 -12.28
CA ILE A 68 -9.75 12.02 -11.32
C ILE A 68 -9.88 13.44 -11.92
N ASN A 69 -8.83 13.93 -12.58
CA ASN A 69 -8.84 15.24 -13.21
C ASN A 69 -9.87 15.30 -14.35
N SER A 70 -9.98 14.23 -15.16
CA SER A 70 -11.02 14.11 -16.20
C SER A 70 -12.44 14.07 -15.64
N ALA A 71 -12.60 13.61 -14.39
CA ALA A 71 -13.89 13.65 -13.68
C ALA A 71 -14.18 14.99 -12.96
N GLY A 72 -13.38 16.04 -13.23
CA GLY A 72 -13.55 17.37 -12.64
C GLY A 72 -12.88 17.56 -11.27
N GLY A 73 -12.12 16.57 -10.78
CA GLY A 73 -11.30 16.71 -9.58
C GLY A 73 -9.98 17.46 -9.86
N ARG A 74 -9.22 17.72 -8.81
CA ARG A 74 -7.85 18.26 -8.88
C ARG A 74 -6.93 17.33 -8.10
N ALA A 75 -6.36 16.36 -8.78
CA ALA A 75 -5.49 15.35 -8.17
C ALA A 75 -4.00 15.59 -8.47
N VAL A 76 -3.17 15.25 -7.51
CA VAL A 76 -1.70 15.22 -7.63
C VAL A 76 -1.19 13.84 -7.21
N GLY A 77 -0.32 13.26 -8.04
CA GLY A 77 0.31 11.97 -7.78
C GLY A 77 1.65 12.13 -7.10
N LEU A 78 1.84 11.37 -6.03
CA LEU A 78 3.04 11.28 -5.20
C LEU A 78 3.45 9.81 -5.04
N SER A 79 4.69 9.59 -4.68
CA SER A 79 5.16 8.38 -4.01
C SER A 79 5.50 8.69 -2.54
N GLY A 80 5.72 7.68 -1.73
CA GLY A 80 6.21 7.91 -0.37
C GLY A 80 7.58 8.58 -0.28
N LYS A 81 8.33 8.66 -1.38
CA LYS A 81 9.62 9.35 -1.48
C LYS A 81 9.46 10.87 -1.56
N ASP A 82 8.35 11.35 -2.14
CA ASP A 82 8.13 12.78 -2.38
C ASP A 82 7.90 13.50 -1.04
N GLY A 83 8.68 14.54 -0.79
CA GLY A 83 8.65 15.26 0.48
C GLY A 83 9.00 14.41 1.69
N GLN A 84 9.69 13.27 1.51
CA GLN A 84 9.98 12.29 2.57
C GLN A 84 8.70 11.79 3.27
N LEU A 85 7.61 11.67 2.51
CA LEU A 85 6.30 11.29 3.03
C LEU A 85 6.34 9.96 3.80
N ILE A 86 7.04 8.93 3.27
CA ILE A 86 7.17 7.63 3.94
C ILE A 86 8.64 7.26 4.06
N THR A 87 9.17 7.34 5.29
CA THR A 87 10.44 6.71 5.64
C THR A 87 10.19 5.23 5.90
N ALA A 88 10.93 4.38 5.21
CA ALA A 88 10.75 2.92 5.28
C ALA A 88 11.96 2.24 5.93
N SER A 89 11.74 1.07 6.51
CA SER A 89 12.79 0.11 6.86
C SER A 89 12.57 -1.21 6.14
N LYS A 90 13.67 -1.95 5.96
CA LYS A 90 13.62 -3.28 5.34
C LYS A 90 12.75 -4.22 6.17
N LEU A 91 11.82 -4.91 5.52
CA LEU A 91 11.01 -5.95 6.14
C LEU A 91 11.75 -7.28 6.07
N ALA A 92 11.93 -7.94 7.23
CA ALA A 92 12.44 -9.30 7.33
C ALA A 92 11.30 -10.23 7.74
N GLU A 93 10.93 -11.16 6.86
CA GLU A 93 9.94 -12.19 7.14
C GLU A 93 10.56 -13.39 7.87
N LEU A 94 9.78 -14.00 8.76
CA LEU A 94 10.12 -15.24 9.45
C LEU A 94 9.31 -16.37 8.82
N SER A 95 9.96 -17.26 8.11
CA SER A 95 9.33 -18.49 7.60
C SER A 95 9.42 -19.58 8.69
N LYS A 96 8.29 -20.27 8.96
CA LYS A 96 8.33 -21.49 9.78
C LYS A 96 8.72 -22.66 8.87
N SER A 97 9.90 -23.22 9.09
CA SER A 97 10.27 -24.52 8.52
C SER A 97 9.57 -25.64 9.32
N SER A 98 9.33 -26.79 8.68
CA SER A 98 8.71 -27.98 9.27
C SER A 98 9.50 -28.59 10.45
N ASP A 99 10.74 -28.16 10.68
CA ASP A 99 11.65 -28.69 11.70
C ASP A 99 11.94 -27.71 12.86
N SER A 100 11.00 -26.87 13.23
CA SER A 100 11.08 -25.97 14.41
C SER A 100 12.13 -24.86 14.33
N GLU A 101 12.87 -24.70 13.27
CA GLU A 101 13.78 -23.58 13.08
C GLU A 101 13.06 -22.43 12.33
N ILE A 102 13.18 -21.22 12.88
CA ILE A 102 12.68 -20.01 12.26
C ILE A 102 13.74 -19.52 11.27
N GLU A 103 13.50 -19.74 9.99
CA GLU A 103 14.35 -19.23 8.92
C GLU A 103 13.93 -17.80 8.54
N ARG A 104 14.88 -16.88 8.52
CA ARG A 104 14.68 -15.53 8.02
C ARG A 104 14.79 -15.51 6.51
N VAL A 105 13.71 -15.17 5.83
CA VAL A 105 13.68 -15.02 4.38
C VAL A 105 14.05 -13.57 4.03
N ASP A 106 15.04 -13.38 3.17
CA ASP A 106 15.37 -12.08 2.61
C ASP A 106 14.41 -11.75 1.47
N LEU A 107 13.50 -10.81 1.72
CA LEU A 107 12.55 -10.31 0.72
C LEU A 107 13.16 -9.25 -0.23
N GLY A 108 14.43 -8.90 -0.06
CA GLY A 108 15.08 -7.85 -0.83
C GLY A 108 14.62 -6.45 -0.42
N PHE A 109 14.17 -5.66 -1.39
CA PHE A 109 13.71 -4.28 -1.20
C PHE A 109 12.21 -4.19 -0.85
N VAL A 110 11.74 -5.10 -0.02
CA VAL A 110 10.42 -5.00 0.62
C VAL A 110 10.57 -4.25 1.93
N GLY A 111 9.70 -3.27 2.16
CA GLY A 111 9.77 -2.40 3.32
C GLY A 111 8.47 -2.30 4.09
N ARG A 112 8.59 -1.78 5.28
CA ARG A 112 7.48 -1.33 6.11
C ARG A 112 7.62 0.16 6.42
N PRO A 113 6.51 0.91 6.57
CA PRO A 113 6.57 2.29 7.04
C PRO A 113 7.13 2.36 8.46
N GLU A 114 8.18 3.16 8.67
CA GLU A 114 8.70 3.48 10.00
C GLU A 114 8.18 4.83 10.48
N LYS A 115 8.09 5.79 9.55
CA LYS A 115 7.59 7.13 9.82
C LYS A 115 6.85 7.64 8.59
N VAL A 116 5.75 8.32 8.82
CA VAL A 116 5.03 9.10 7.81
C VAL A 116 5.08 10.58 8.22
N ASP A 117 5.56 11.43 7.32
CA ASP A 117 5.50 12.89 7.49
C ASP A 117 4.35 13.44 6.65
N PRO A 118 3.23 13.83 7.26
CA PRO A 118 2.04 14.23 6.53
C PRO A 118 2.11 15.66 5.95
N THR A 119 3.22 16.38 6.11
CA THR A 119 3.34 17.80 5.75
C THR A 119 2.93 18.06 4.30
N VAL A 120 3.42 17.24 3.35
CA VAL A 120 3.08 17.41 1.93
C VAL A 120 1.60 17.13 1.67
N LEU A 121 1.00 16.18 2.38
CA LEU A 121 -0.43 15.86 2.23
C LEU A 121 -1.29 17.01 2.74
N HIS A 122 -0.99 17.56 3.90
CA HIS A 122 -1.69 18.74 4.43
C HIS A 122 -1.59 19.94 3.48
N ALA A 123 -0.42 20.19 2.91
CA ALA A 123 -0.22 21.27 1.96
C ALA A 123 -1.12 21.12 0.72
N LEU A 124 -1.19 19.92 0.15
CA LEU A 124 -2.01 19.62 -1.02
C LEU A 124 -3.51 19.71 -0.71
N LEU A 125 -3.95 19.15 0.41
CA LEU A 125 -5.35 19.25 0.86
C LEU A 125 -5.75 20.70 1.10
N GLY A 126 -4.87 21.50 1.71
CA GLY A 126 -5.09 22.92 1.99
C GLY A 126 -5.32 23.77 0.74
N VAL A 127 -4.75 23.38 -0.41
CA VAL A 127 -5.02 24.06 -1.69
C VAL A 127 -6.09 23.35 -2.54
N GLY A 128 -6.84 22.44 -1.93
CA GLY A 128 -7.97 21.76 -2.56
C GLY A 128 -7.61 20.64 -3.54
N MET A 129 -6.41 20.11 -3.46
CA MET A 129 -5.99 18.97 -4.27
C MET A 129 -6.29 17.64 -3.59
N ILE A 130 -6.42 16.57 -4.39
CA ILE A 130 -6.59 15.19 -3.95
C ILE A 130 -5.25 14.48 -4.11
N PRO A 131 -4.53 14.14 -3.02
CA PRO A 131 -3.29 13.39 -3.09
C PRO A 131 -3.54 11.93 -3.51
N VAL A 132 -2.75 11.42 -4.45
CA VAL A 132 -2.74 10.02 -4.89
C VAL A 132 -1.34 9.47 -4.63
N VAL A 133 -1.21 8.53 -3.69
CA VAL A 133 0.06 8.05 -3.16
C VAL A 133 0.37 6.65 -3.67
N ALA A 134 1.52 6.48 -4.31
CA ALA A 134 2.10 5.18 -4.61
C ALA A 134 2.89 4.67 -3.39
N PRO A 135 2.73 3.38 -2.98
CA PRO A 135 3.32 2.85 -1.76
C PRO A 135 4.79 2.44 -1.95
N VAL A 136 5.61 3.43 -2.28
CA VAL A 136 7.07 3.30 -2.44
C VAL A 136 7.71 4.27 -1.46
N GLY A 137 8.52 3.77 -0.53
CA GLY A 137 9.19 4.57 0.49
C GLY A 137 10.69 4.67 0.29
N LEU A 138 11.32 5.59 1.03
CA LEU A 138 12.76 5.76 1.08
C LEU A 138 13.29 5.34 2.45
N GLY A 139 14.30 4.47 2.47
CA GLY A 139 14.99 4.12 3.71
C GLY A 139 16.02 5.16 4.14
N LEU A 140 16.38 5.14 5.42
CA LEU A 140 17.49 5.96 5.94
C LEU A 140 18.84 5.57 5.32
N ASP A 141 18.93 4.38 4.74
CA ASP A 141 20.04 3.87 3.95
C ASP A 141 20.08 4.39 2.50
N GLY A 142 19.11 5.21 2.12
CA GLY A 142 18.95 5.76 0.78
C GLY A 142 18.35 4.76 -0.23
N GLN A 143 17.92 3.56 0.20
CA GLN A 143 17.30 2.57 -0.67
C GLN A 143 15.82 2.82 -0.85
N THR A 144 15.32 2.48 -2.04
CA THR A 144 13.89 2.47 -2.34
C THR A 144 13.29 1.16 -1.85
N TYR A 145 12.14 1.23 -1.18
CA TYR A 145 11.42 0.06 -0.69
C TYR A 145 10.00 -0.01 -1.27
N ASN A 146 9.65 -1.21 -1.73
CA ASN A 146 8.27 -1.58 -2.08
C ASN A 146 7.50 -1.85 -0.80
N ILE A 147 6.41 -1.16 -0.58
CA ILE A 147 5.58 -1.27 0.62
C ILE A 147 4.23 -1.87 0.22
N ASN A 148 3.68 -2.76 1.03
CA ASN A 148 2.32 -3.23 0.84
C ASN A 148 1.35 -2.04 0.91
N ALA A 149 0.41 -1.96 -0.05
CA ALA A 149 -0.48 -0.80 -0.20
C ALA A 149 -1.39 -0.61 1.02
N ASP A 150 -1.89 -1.69 1.60
CA ASP A 150 -2.79 -1.63 2.76
C ASP A 150 -2.04 -1.15 4.00
N THR A 151 -0.81 -1.65 4.18
CA THR A 151 0.09 -1.20 5.25
C THR A 151 0.45 0.28 5.10
N ALA A 152 0.75 0.72 3.88
CA ALA A 152 1.02 2.13 3.59
C ALA A 152 -0.23 3.00 3.85
N ALA A 153 -1.42 2.55 3.43
CA ALA A 153 -2.68 3.24 3.65
C ALA A 153 -2.99 3.40 5.14
N GLY A 154 -2.77 2.34 5.93
CA GLY A 154 -2.93 2.37 7.38
C GLY A 154 -1.98 3.37 8.06
N ALA A 155 -0.70 3.37 7.65
CA ALA A 155 0.29 4.31 8.17
C ALA A 155 -0.03 5.77 7.83
N VAL A 156 -0.44 6.04 6.58
CA VAL A 156 -0.88 7.37 6.13
C VAL A 156 -2.13 7.81 6.89
N ALA A 157 -3.13 6.93 7.02
CA ALA A 157 -4.37 7.24 7.76
C ALA A 157 -4.09 7.58 9.22
N SER A 158 -3.17 6.84 9.86
CA SER A 158 -2.74 7.11 11.24
C SER A 158 -2.04 8.46 11.37
N ALA A 159 -1.07 8.76 10.50
CA ALA A 159 -0.33 10.03 10.52
C ALA A 159 -1.22 11.25 10.24
N MET A 160 -2.24 11.08 9.38
CA MET A 160 -3.25 12.10 9.07
C MET A 160 -4.35 12.20 10.11
N THR A 161 -4.36 11.37 11.16
CA THR A 161 -5.50 11.25 12.09
C THR A 161 -6.83 11.14 11.34
N ALA A 162 -6.85 10.30 10.30
CA ALA A 162 -7.98 10.18 9.40
C ALA A 162 -9.23 9.70 10.13
N THR A 163 -10.36 10.33 9.86
CA THR A 163 -11.65 9.96 10.44
C THR A 163 -12.09 8.54 9.98
N ARG A 164 -11.70 8.15 8.78
CA ARG A 164 -12.03 6.83 8.20
C ARG A 164 -10.91 6.36 7.26
N LEU A 165 -10.64 5.07 7.29
CA LEU A 165 -9.89 4.37 6.26
C LEU A 165 -10.86 3.45 5.51
N LEU A 166 -10.92 3.57 4.19
CA LEU A 166 -11.73 2.73 3.31
C LEU A 166 -10.80 1.85 2.50
N MET A 167 -10.88 0.54 2.70
CA MET A 167 -10.15 -0.45 1.94
C MET A 167 -11.04 -0.92 0.78
N LEU A 168 -10.63 -0.64 -0.47
CA LEU A 168 -11.30 -1.10 -1.67
C LEU A 168 -10.56 -2.34 -2.20
N THR A 169 -11.23 -3.47 -2.14
CA THR A 169 -10.66 -4.79 -2.48
C THR A 169 -11.58 -5.51 -3.46
N ASP A 170 -11.05 -6.50 -4.14
CA ASP A 170 -11.76 -7.40 -5.06
C ASP A 170 -12.45 -8.58 -4.35
N VAL A 171 -12.30 -8.67 -3.01
CA VAL A 171 -13.01 -9.66 -2.18
C VAL A 171 -14.17 -9.02 -1.42
N ALA A 172 -15.16 -9.84 -1.02
CA ALA A 172 -16.36 -9.34 -0.35
C ALA A 172 -16.11 -8.74 1.04
N GLY A 173 -14.96 -8.99 1.65
CA GLY A 173 -14.55 -8.52 2.97
C GLY A 173 -13.88 -9.62 3.78
N VAL A 174 -13.66 -9.37 5.05
CA VAL A 174 -13.05 -10.33 5.99
C VAL A 174 -14.03 -11.48 6.24
N LYS A 175 -13.54 -12.71 6.17
CA LYS A 175 -14.31 -13.92 6.41
C LYS A 175 -13.83 -14.63 7.67
N ASP A 176 -14.75 -15.30 8.33
CA ASP A 176 -14.41 -16.17 9.45
C ASP A 176 -13.84 -17.54 8.97
N LYS A 177 -13.50 -18.42 9.93
CA LYS A 177 -12.97 -19.77 9.64
C LYS A 177 -13.95 -20.67 8.87
N ASN A 178 -15.24 -20.32 8.85
CA ASN A 178 -16.29 -21.04 8.11
C ASN A 178 -16.51 -20.44 6.70
N GLY A 179 -15.82 -19.35 6.36
CA GLY A 179 -15.97 -18.64 5.08
C GLY A 179 -17.12 -17.64 5.07
N GLU A 180 -17.74 -17.34 6.22
CA GLU A 180 -18.81 -16.36 6.34
C GLU A 180 -18.25 -14.94 6.50
N LEU A 181 -18.93 -13.95 5.88
CA LEU A 181 -18.53 -12.56 5.91
C LEU A 181 -18.70 -11.97 7.30
N ILE A 182 -17.62 -11.43 7.86
CA ILE A 182 -17.65 -10.69 9.12
C ILE A 182 -17.98 -9.24 8.81
N THR A 183 -19.16 -8.79 9.24
CA THR A 183 -19.65 -7.43 8.96
C THR A 183 -19.18 -6.39 9.97
N HIS A 184 -18.65 -6.82 11.12
CA HIS A 184 -18.16 -5.93 12.17
C HIS A 184 -17.02 -6.58 12.94
N LEU A 185 -15.87 -5.91 12.96
CA LEU A 185 -14.69 -6.31 13.71
C LEU A 185 -14.26 -5.17 14.63
N THR A 186 -13.88 -5.53 15.85
CA THR A 186 -13.15 -4.62 16.76
C THR A 186 -11.67 -4.97 16.74
N VAL A 187 -10.80 -4.04 17.17
CA VAL A 187 -9.36 -4.30 17.29
C VAL A 187 -9.08 -5.58 18.11
N ASN A 188 -9.80 -5.77 19.22
CA ASN A 188 -9.64 -6.95 20.08
C ASN A 188 -10.07 -8.24 19.38
N THR A 189 -11.15 -8.23 18.62
CA THR A 189 -11.60 -9.41 17.85
C THR A 189 -10.69 -9.68 16.66
N CYS A 190 -10.15 -8.66 16.01
CA CYS A 190 -9.16 -8.82 14.94
C CYS A 190 -7.91 -9.56 15.45
N LEU A 191 -7.37 -9.17 16.60
CA LEU A 191 -6.21 -9.83 17.22
C LEU A 191 -6.46 -11.31 17.57
N LEU A 192 -7.69 -11.70 17.93
CA LEU A 192 -8.06 -13.10 18.19
C LEU A 192 -8.06 -13.93 16.91
N TYR A 193 -8.42 -13.36 15.76
CA TYR A 193 -8.39 -14.05 14.46
C TYR A 193 -6.99 -14.13 13.86
N THR A 194 -6.12 -13.18 14.14
CA THR A 194 -4.73 -13.18 13.61
C THR A 194 -3.78 -14.05 14.41
N SER A 195 -4.07 -14.35 15.70
CA SER A 195 -3.22 -15.22 16.52
C SER A 195 -3.32 -16.71 16.17
N ASP A 196 -4.39 -17.12 15.50
CA ASP A 196 -4.66 -18.53 15.13
C ASP A 196 -4.58 -18.78 13.61
N ALA A 197 -4.50 -17.73 12.82
CA ALA A 197 -4.39 -17.81 11.36
C ALA A 197 -2.93 -17.57 10.95
N ALA A 198 -2.19 -18.65 10.81
CA ALA A 198 -0.97 -18.70 9.99
C ALA A 198 -1.33 -18.61 8.49
N ASP A 199 -2.42 -17.94 8.11
CA ASP A 199 -2.89 -17.76 6.73
C ASP A 199 -3.54 -16.38 6.54
N ASP A 200 -2.79 -15.55 5.91
CA ASP A 200 -2.98 -14.59 4.80
C ASP A 200 -4.39 -14.03 4.53
N THR A 201 -5.14 -13.47 5.48
CA THR A 201 -6.31 -12.69 5.04
C THR A 201 -6.77 -11.60 5.99
N CYS A 202 -5.99 -11.22 6.98
CA CYS A 202 -6.34 -10.06 7.81
C CYS A 202 -5.20 -9.05 7.88
N CYS A 203 -5.35 -7.97 7.15
CA CYS A 203 -4.77 -6.64 7.07
C CYS A 203 -4.24 -6.30 5.71
#